data_983c0aa428bc4816d895fa3afac280fd
#
_entry.id   983c0aa428bc4816d895fa3afac280fd
#
_cell.length_a   1.000
_cell.length_b   1.000
_cell.length_c   1.000
_cell.angle_alpha   90.00
_cell.angle_beta   90.00
_cell.angle_gamma   90.00
#
_symmetry.space_group_name_H-M   'P 1'
#
loop_
_entity.id
_entity.type
_entity.pdbx_description
1 polymer ?
#
loop_
_entity_poly.entity_id
_entity_poly.type
_entity_poly.pdbx_seq_one_letter_code
_entity_poly.pdbx_strand_id
1 'polypeptide(L)'
;MSNTLRTVQRILNKNSLDIVGYFNPDGSDNVCSKVRTILLIGPKEPYFWDVFKKSSEYKNKKENPLDRWSKKTIKEIAKKFDARSFFPFEEPFQPFITWAQKCSTMGSSPVRLLVHKEKGLFISFRGALGINEYIETPNNSKDICTPCEKPCLTACPVSALNQDGYDVIRCKEYVNTPSGQECRNGCLVRRSCPSGQNLRLKEQSNFHMRAFLSD
;
A
#
# COMPACT_ATOMS: atom_id res chain seq x y z
N MET A 1 -20.93 -3.87 7.19
CA MET A 1 -20.23 -3.82 5.89
C MET A 1 -21.28 -3.84 4.80
N SER A 2 -21.30 -2.84 3.87
CA SER A 2 -22.32 -2.77 2.80
C SER A 2 -22.23 -3.99 1.87
N ASN A 3 -23.32 -4.26 1.14
CA ASN A 3 -23.36 -5.36 0.17
C ASN A 3 -22.35 -5.15 -0.97
N THR A 4 -22.20 -3.89 -1.39
CA THR A 4 -21.22 -3.50 -2.42
C THR A 4 -19.78 -3.76 -1.96
N LEU A 5 -19.40 -3.38 -0.73
CA LEU A 5 -18.07 -3.68 -0.20
C LEU A 5 -17.78 -5.18 -0.20
N ARG A 6 -18.74 -6.00 0.24
CA ARG A 6 -18.60 -7.48 0.23
C ARG A 6 -18.41 -8.01 -1.18
N THR A 7 -19.17 -7.49 -2.14
CA THR A 7 -19.09 -7.95 -3.54
C THR A 7 -17.76 -7.53 -4.19
N VAL A 8 -17.33 -6.28 -4.00
CA VAL A 8 -16.03 -5.77 -4.48
C VAL A 8 -14.91 -6.60 -3.87
N GLN A 9 -14.93 -6.80 -2.54
CA GLN A 9 -13.91 -7.58 -1.83
C GLN A 9 -13.81 -9.02 -2.35
N ARG A 10 -14.94 -9.68 -2.60
CA ARG A 10 -14.97 -11.03 -3.17
C ARG A 10 -14.31 -11.11 -4.55
N ILE A 11 -14.49 -10.07 -5.38
CA ILE A 11 -13.88 -10.03 -6.72
C ILE A 11 -12.39 -9.70 -6.61
N LEU A 12 -11.99 -8.78 -5.75
CA LEU A 12 -10.59 -8.46 -5.47
C LEU A 12 -9.82 -9.70 -4.98
N ASN A 13 -10.43 -10.49 -4.09
CA ASN A 13 -9.83 -11.71 -3.54
C ASN A 13 -9.42 -12.73 -4.62
N LYS A 14 -10.14 -12.80 -5.75
CA LYS A 14 -9.77 -13.68 -6.87
C LYS A 14 -8.43 -13.32 -7.50
N ASN A 15 -7.97 -12.08 -7.31
CA ASN A 15 -6.69 -11.58 -7.79
C ASN A 15 -5.70 -11.33 -6.64
N SER A 16 -5.97 -11.87 -5.45
CA SER A 16 -5.20 -11.62 -4.23
C SER A 16 -4.99 -10.11 -3.96
N LEU A 17 -6.04 -9.34 -4.19
CA LEU A 17 -6.15 -7.93 -3.81
C LEU A 17 -7.15 -7.77 -2.67
N ASP A 18 -7.03 -6.65 -1.94
CA ASP A 18 -7.79 -6.37 -0.74
C ASP A 18 -8.22 -4.90 -0.69
N ILE A 19 -9.38 -4.61 -0.11
CA ILE A 19 -9.74 -3.25 0.28
C ILE A 19 -8.97 -2.95 1.57
N VAL A 20 -7.96 -2.11 1.49
CA VAL A 20 -7.10 -1.77 2.65
C VAL A 20 -7.63 -0.56 3.43
N GLY A 21 -8.55 0.17 2.87
CA GLY A 21 -9.25 1.27 3.51
C GLY A 21 -10.23 1.91 2.55
N TYR A 22 -11.14 2.72 3.09
CA TYR A 22 -12.05 3.52 2.28
C TYR A 22 -12.47 4.79 3.03
N PHE A 23 -12.85 5.79 2.26
CA PHE A 23 -13.29 7.08 2.77
C PHE A 23 -14.27 7.75 1.80
N ASN A 24 -14.99 8.75 2.29
CA ASN A 24 -15.87 9.59 1.46
C ASN A 24 -15.07 10.83 1.05
N PRO A 25 -14.84 11.05 -0.26
CA PRO A 25 -14.12 12.21 -0.73
C PRO A 25 -14.90 13.50 -0.50
N ASP A 26 -14.18 14.59 -0.28
CA ASP A 26 -14.70 15.96 -0.22
C ASP A 26 -14.15 16.81 -1.37
N GLY A 27 -14.48 18.10 -1.39
CA GLY A 27 -14.06 19.02 -2.45
C GLY A 27 -12.54 19.17 -2.58
N SER A 28 -11.74 18.84 -1.56
CA SER A 28 -10.28 18.91 -1.57
C SER A 28 -9.61 17.74 -2.30
N ASP A 29 -10.34 16.64 -2.51
CA ASP A 29 -9.80 15.43 -3.15
C ASP A 29 -9.73 15.52 -4.68
N ASN A 30 -10.32 16.56 -5.26
CA ASN A 30 -10.32 16.84 -6.70
C ASN A 30 -10.79 15.65 -7.57
N VAL A 31 -11.80 14.93 -7.09
CA VAL A 31 -12.44 13.84 -7.82
C VAL A 31 -13.83 14.25 -8.36
N CYS A 32 -14.30 13.56 -9.39
CA CYS A 32 -15.62 13.82 -9.96
C CYS A 32 -16.71 13.69 -8.89
N SER A 33 -17.69 14.62 -8.87
CA SER A 33 -18.81 14.66 -7.91
C SER A 33 -19.68 13.40 -7.89
N LYS A 34 -19.61 12.56 -8.92
CA LYS A 34 -20.28 11.25 -8.93
C LYS A 34 -19.61 10.22 -8.02
N VAL A 35 -18.33 10.43 -7.62
CA VAL A 35 -17.63 9.53 -6.70
C VAL A 35 -18.01 9.89 -5.28
N ARG A 36 -18.69 8.99 -4.58
CA ARG A 36 -19.16 9.17 -3.21
C ARG A 36 -18.36 8.38 -2.17
N THR A 37 -17.66 7.34 -2.62
CA THR A 37 -16.72 6.58 -1.77
C THR A 37 -15.52 6.17 -2.61
N ILE A 38 -14.32 6.31 -2.05
CA ILE A 38 -13.06 5.80 -2.62
C ILE A 38 -12.60 4.60 -1.81
N LEU A 39 -12.39 3.47 -2.50
CA LEU A 39 -11.87 2.23 -1.94
C LEU A 39 -10.39 2.12 -2.32
N LEU A 40 -9.49 2.16 -1.35
CA LEU A 40 -8.06 1.96 -1.56
C LEU A 40 -7.76 0.47 -1.67
N ILE A 41 -7.04 0.08 -2.72
CA ILE A 41 -6.76 -1.32 -3.04
C ILE A 41 -5.27 -1.59 -2.82
N GLY A 42 -4.98 -2.59 -2.03
CA GLY A 42 -3.64 -3.09 -1.77
C GLY A 42 -3.51 -4.60 -2.02
N PRO A 43 -2.30 -5.14 -1.88
CA PRO A 43 -2.08 -6.57 -1.97
C PRO A 43 -2.72 -7.30 -0.79
N LYS A 44 -3.28 -8.48 -1.06
CA LYS A 44 -3.72 -9.43 -0.04
C LYS A 44 -2.58 -10.39 0.27
N GLU A 45 -1.76 -9.97 1.21
CA GLU A 45 -0.62 -10.77 1.65
C GLU A 45 -1.06 -12.00 2.47
N PRO A 46 -0.30 -13.11 2.46
CA PRO A 46 0.94 -13.36 1.69
C PRO A 46 0.71 -13.87 0.25
N TYR A 47 -0.52 -14.05 -0.18
CA TYR A 47 -0.87 -14.75 -1.43
C TYR A 47 -0.67 -13.92 -2.71
N PHE A 48 -0.61 -12.60 -2.55
CA PHE A 48 -0.52 -11.64 -3.67
C PHE A 48 0.66 -11.94 -4.60
N TRP A 49 1.84 -12.18 -4.01
CA TRP A 49 3.07 -12.32 -4.76
C TRP A 49 3.04 -13.51 -5.74
N ASP A 50 2.49 -14.64 -5.31
CA ASP A 50 2.39 -15.84 -6.15
C ASP A 50 1.40 -15.66 -7.32
N VAL A 51 0.33 -14.90 -7.10
CA VAL A 51 -0.62 -14.55 -8.17
C VAL A 51 0.04 -13.61 -9.17
N PHE A 52 0.74 -12.59 -8.71
CA PHE A 52 1.45 -11.65 -9.57
C PHE A 52 2.54 -12.34 -10.41
N LYS A 53 3.34 -13.23 -9.84
CA LYS A 53 4.38 -13.98 -10.57
C LYS A 53 3.82 -14.85 -11.71
N LYS A 54 2.58 -15.28 -11.61
CA LYS A 54 1.92 -16.08 -12.66
C LYS A 54 1.42 -15.23 -13.83
N SER A 55 1.34 -13.91 -13.66
CA SER A 55 0.81 -13.00 -14.67
C SER A 55 1.70 -12.89 -15.92
N SER A 56 1.09 -12.53 -17.05
CA SER A 56 1.81 -12.22 -18.29
C SER A 56 2.72 -11.00 -18.14
N GLU A 57 2.31 -10.05 -17.34
CA GLU A 57 3.04 -8.80 -17.09
C GLU A 57 4.36 -9.06 -16.35
N TYR A 58 4.39 -10.02 -15.42
CA TYR A 58 5.63 -10.45 -14.75
C TYR A 58 6.53 -11.27 -15.68
N LYS A 59 5.95 -12.22 -16.41
CA LYS A 59 6.69 -13.18 -17.25
C LYS A 59 7.33 -12.55 -18.48
N ASN A 60 6.74 -11.50 -19.04
CA ASN A 60 7.24 -10.87 -20.27
C ASN A 60 8.47 -9.98 -20.07
N LYS A 61 8.90 -9.77 -18.82
CA LYS A 61 10.10 -8.99 -18.42
C LYS A 61 10.14 -7.55 -18.94
N LYS A 62 9.01 -6.99 -19.38
CA LYS A 62 8.92 -5.58 -19.76
C LYS A 62 8.90 -4.70 -18.50
N GLU A 63 9.25 -3.44 -18.67
CA GLU A 63 9.29 -2.44 -17.59
C GLU A 63 7.97 -2.33 -16.83
N ASN A 64 8.06 -1.91 -15.57
CA ASN A 64 6.94 -1.65 -14.69
C ASN A 64 5.88 -2.78 -14.65
N PRO A 65 6.29 -4.06 -14.48
CA PRO A 65 5.38 -5.19 -14.62
C PRO A 65 4.25 -5.15 -13.59
N LEU A 66 4.54 -4.68 -12.36
CA LEU A 66 3.58 -4.62 -11.28
C LEU A 66 2.52 -3.54 -11.53
N ASP A 67 2.91 -2.38 -12.06
CA ASP A 67 2.00 -1.29 -12.36
C ASP A 67 1.11 -1.63 -13.55
N ARG A 68 1.67 -2.26 -14.59
CA ARG A 68 0.89 -2.76 -15.74
C ARG A 68 -0.16 -3.79 -15.32
N TRP A 69 0.23 -4.74 -14.46
CA TRP A 69 -0.68 -5.74 -13.93
C TRP A 69 -1.77 -5.10 -13.06
N SER A 70 -1.40 -4.18 -12.17
CA SER A 70 -2.33 -3.47 -11.30
C SER A 70 -3.35 -2.69 -12.12
N LYS A 71 -2.87 -1.93 -13.12
CA LYS A 71 -3.73 -1.12 -14.00
C LYS A 71 -4.74 -1.99 -14.75
N LYS A 72 -4.29 -3.06 -15.38
CA LYS A 72 -5.15 -4.00 -16.11
C LYS A 72 -6.21 -4.60 -15.19
N THR A 73 -5.77 -5.21 -14.09
CA THR A 73 -6.65 -5.93 -13.16
C THR A 73 -7.70 -5.01 -12.53
N ILE A 74 -7.27 -3.84 -12.04
CA ILE A 74 -8.19 -2.91 -11.36
C ILE A 74 -9.14 -2.25 -12.36
N LYS A 75 -8.71 -1.92 -13.60
CA LYS A 75 -9.60 -1.41 -14.65
C LYS A 75 -10.68 -2.43 -15.04
N GLU A 76 -10.34 -3.71 -15.13
CA GLU A 76 -11.30 -4.79 -15.40
C GLU A 76 -12.34 -4.93 -14.26
N ILE A 77 -11.90 -4.75 -13.01
CA ILE A 77 -12.79 -4.76 -11.84
C ILE A 77 -13.68 -3.50 -11.85
N ALA A 78 -13.11 -2.32 -12.11
CA ALA A 78 -13.84 -1.06 -12.16
C ALA A 78 -15.03 -1.10 -13.13
N LYS A 79 -14.82 -1.69 -14.33
CA LYS A 79 -15.89 -1.84 -15.33
C LYS A 79 -17.12 -2.63 -14.82
N LYS A 80 -16.92 -3.60 -13.91
CA LYS A 80 -18.01 -4.41 -13.36
C LYS A 80 -18.92 -3.65 -12.38
N PHE A 81 -18.45 -2.52 -11.88
CA PHE A 81 -19.14 -1.70 -10.88
C PHE A 81 -19.46 -0.29 -11.38
N ASP A 82 -19.25 0.00 -12.67
CA ASP A 82 -19.31 1.36 -13.21
C ASP A 82 -18.48 2.34 -12.33
N ALA A 83 -17.32 1.87 -11.86
CA ALA A 83 -16.45 2.59 -10.95
C ALA A 83 -15.32 3.28 -11.70
N ARG A 84 -14.85 4.41 -11.19
CA ARG A 84 -13.65 5.07 -11.66
C ARG A 84 -12.41 4.45 -11.00
N SER A 85 -11.40 4.10 -11.79
CA SER A 85 -10.12 3.62 -11.28
C SER A 85 -9.10 4.75 -11.18
N PHE A 86 -8.27 4.72 -10.11
CA PHE A 86 -7.16 5.65 -9.88
C PHE A 86 -5.89 4.86 -9.57
N PHE A 87 -4.73 5.40 -9.98
CA PHE A 87 -3.44 4.73 -9.81
C PHE A 87 -2.40 5.69 -9.24
N PRO A 88 -1.51 5.23 -8.31
CA PRO A 88 -0.47 6.08 -7.73
C PRO A 88 0.67 6.41 -8.71
N PHE A 89 0.73 5.73 -9.85
CA PHE A 89 1.77 5.84 -10.86
C PHE A 89 1.26 6.41 -12.21
N GLU A 90 0.04 6.95 -12.25
CA GLU A 90 -0.58 7.48 -13.47
C GLU A 90 -0.88 8.98 -13.30
N GLU A 91 -0.49 9.78 -14.27
CA GLU A 91 -0.82 11.21 -14.28
C GLU A 91 -2.29 11.46 -14.67
N PRO A 92 -2.92 12.49 -14.08
CA PRO A 92 -2.41 13.31 -12.97
C PRO A 92 -2.32 12.51 -11.68
N PHE A 93 -1.17 12.61 -11.00
CA PHE A 93 -0.93 11.86 -9.76
C PHE A 93 -1.97 12.17 -8.69
N GLN A 94 -2.53 11.11 -8.12
CA GLN A 94 -3.52 11.22 -7.05
C GLN A 94 -2.85 11.18 -5.67
N PRO A 95 -3.37 11.90 -4.67
CA PRO A 95 -2.74 12.01 -3.35
C PRO A 95 -3.04 10.79 -2.47
N PHE A 96 -2.59 9.61 -2.87
CA PHE A 96 -2.87 8.34 -2.17
C PHE A 96 -2.51 8.33 -0.69
N ILE A 97 -1.46 9.05 -0.29
CA ILE A 97 -1.08 9.15 1.13
C ILE A 97 -2.12 9.98 1.90
N THR A 98 -2.55 11.11 1.35
CA THR A 98 -3.61 11.95 1.95
C THR A 98 -4.93 11.19 2.02
N TRP A 99 -5.28 10.46 0.95
CA TRP A 99 -6.47 9.60 0.93
C TRP A 99 -6.41 8.50 2.01
N ALA A 100 -5.25 7.87 2.15
CA ALA A 100 -5.04 6.86 3.19
C ALA A 100 -5.21 7.42 4.59
N GLN A 101 -4.75 8.65 4.84
CA GLN A 101 -4.93 9.34 6.12
C GLN A 101 -6.40 9.69 6.43
N LYS A 102 -7.28 9.71 5.44
CA LYS A 102 -8.74 9.83 5.64
C LYS A 102 -9.40 8.52 6.08
N CYS A 103 -8.74 7.37 5.85
CA CYS A 103 -9.28 6.05 6.22
C CYS A 103 -9.09 5.77 7.72
N SER A 104 -10.10 5.15 8.33
CA SER A 104 -10.05 4.74 9.76
C SER A 104 -9.09 3.59 10.07
N THR A 105 -8.59 2.91 9.03
CA THR A 105 -7.67 1.76 9.16
C THR A 105 -6.20 2.16 9.11
N MET A 106 -5.89 3.43 8.86
CA MET A 106 -4.54 3.92 8.60
C MET A 106 -4.23 5.17 9.42
N GLY A 107 -2.95 5.35 9.74
CA GLY A 107 -2.42 6.48 10.48
C GLY A 107 -0.97 6.76 10.13
N SER A 108 -0.37 7.73 10.82
CA SER A 108 1.06 8.04 10.73
C SER A 108 1.81 7.30 11.83
N SER A 109 2.91 6.64 11.48
CA SER A 109 3.79 6.00 12.46
C SER A 109 4.80 6.99 13.06
N PRO A 110 5.47 6.65 14.18
CA PRO A 110 6.54 7.48 14.76
C PRO A 110 7.68 7.78 13.80
N VAL A 111 7.93 6.94 12.81
CA VAL A 111 8.93 7.14 11.76
C VAL A 111 8.35 7.81 10.50
N ARG A 112 7.22 8.51 10.63
CA ARG A 112 6.52 9.24 9.56
C ARG A 112 6.11 8.43 8.33
N LEU A 113 6.19 7.10 8.39
CA LEU A 113 5.59 6.23 7.39
C LEU A 113 4.11 6.02 7.68
N LEU A 114 3.33 5.82 6.63
CA LEU A 114 1.97 5.35 6.76
C LEU A 114 1.96 3.97 7.43
N VAL A 115 1.07 3.78 8.39
CA VAL A 115 0.87 2.51 9.11
C VAL A 115 -0.59 2.06 8.99
N HIS A 116 -0.79 0.78 8.73
CA HIS A 116 -2.12 0.16 8.71
C HIS A 116 -2.28 -0.75 9.93
N LYS A 117 -3.46 -0.75 10.54
CA LYS A 117 -3.72 -1.51 11.79
C LYS A 117 -3.40 -3.00 11.70
N GLU A 118 -3.60 -3.63 10.54
CA GLU A 118 -3.33 -5.06 10.31
C GLU A 118 -2.06 -5.33 9.50
N LYS A 119 -1.74 -4.45 8.52
CA LYS A 119 -0.61 -4.64 7.60
C LYS A 119 0.66 -3.91 8.04
N GLY A 120 0.58 -3.17 9.15
CA GLY A 120 1.71 -2.42 9.70
C GLY A 120 2.33 -1.46 8.70
N LEU A 121 3.65 -1.37 8.74
CA LEU A 121 4.45 -0.49 7.87
C LEU A 121 4.66 -1.05 6.45
N PHE A 122 4.16 -2.25 6.14
CA PHE A 122 4.21 -2.81 4.79
C PHE A 122 3.00 -2.46 3.93
N ILE A 123 2.12 -1.58 4.42
CA ILE A 123 1.00 -1.10 3.60
C ILE A 123 1.50 -0.54 2.26
N SER A 124 0.84 -0.91 1.18
CA SER A 124 1.09 -0.39 -0.15
C SER A 124 -0.19 -0.39 -0.98
N PHE A 125 -0.25 0.49 -1.97
CA PHE A 125 -1.42 0.63 -2.84
C PHE A 125 -1.12 0.13 -4.25
N ARG A 126 -2.11 -0.54 -4.84
CA ARG A 126 -2.07 -0.95 -6.24
C ARG A 126 -3.00 -0.10 -7.12
N GLY A 127 -3.91 0.63 -6.48
CA GLY A 127 -4.85 1.55 -7.09
C GLY A 127 -6.00 1.86 -6.15
N ALA A 128 -7.04 2.50 -6.67
CA ALA A 128 -8.28 2.77 -5.97
C ALA A 128 -9.48 2.66 -6.90
N LEU A 129 -10.66 2.42 -6.33
CA LEU A 129 -11.95 2.47 -7.01
C LEU A 129 -12.81 3.58 -6.41
N GLY A 130 -13.24 4.52 -7.24
CA GLY A 130 -14.25 5.51 -6.89
C GLY A 130 -15.63 5.01 -7.32
N ILE A 131 -16.50 4.78 -6.36
CA ILE A 131 -17.86 4.30 -6.58
C ILE A 131 -18.90 5.38 -6.30
N ASN A 132 -20.07 5.30 -6.94
CA ASN A 132 -21.15 6.26 -6.78
C ASN A 132 -22.00 6.02 -5.52
N GLU A 133 -21.80 4.91 -4.81
CA GLU A 133 -22.49 4.61 -3.56
C GLU A 133 -21.81 5.32 -2.39
N TYR A 134 -22.58 5.99 -1.53
CA TYR A 134 -22.11 6.49 -0.24
C TYR A 134 -22.07 5.33 0.75
N ILE A 135 -20.89 5.04 1.28
CA ILE A 135 -20.70 4.02 2.30
C ILE A 135 -20.22 4.70 3.57
N GLU A 136 -20.98 4.53 4.63
CA GLU A 136 -20.63 5.10 5.93
C GLU A 136 -19.26 4.58 6.40
N THR A 137 -18.37 5.51 6.76
CA THR A 137 -17.03 5.19 7.23
C THR A 137 -17.03 5.05 8.74
N PRO A 138 -16.35 4.02 9.29
CA PRO A 138 -16.25 3.87 10.73
C PRO A 138 -15.51 5.05 11.37
N ASN A 139 -16.07 5.62 12.42
CA ASN A 139 -15.40 6.59 13.31
C ASN A 139 -14.47 5.83 14.27
N ASN A 140 -13.26 5.51 13.84
CA ASN A 140 -12.28 4.87 14.69
C ASN A 140 -11.11 5.79 14.99
N SER A 141 -10.51 5.65 16.17
CA SER A 141 -9.27 6.32 16.51
C SER A 141 -8.18 5.96 15.50
N LYS A 142 -7.52 6.98 14.94
CA LYS A 142 -6.39 6.83 14.02
C LYS A 142 -5.09 6.51 14.73
N ASP A 143 -5.10 6.41 16.05
CA ASP A 143 -3.92 6.14 16.85
C ASP A 143 -3.67 4.63 16.94
N ILE A 144 -2.96 4.14 15.90
CA ILE A 144 -2.60 2.73 15.77
C ILE A 144 -1.37 2.39 16.62
N CYS A 145 -0.53 3.39 16.92
CA CYS A 145 0.78 3.18 17.54
C CYS A 145 0.82 3.41 19.05
N THR A 146 -0.25 3.92 19.69
CA THR A 146 -0.26 4.19 21.13
C THR A 146 0.04 2.95 21.99
N PRO A 147 -0.56 1.76 21.74
CA PRO A 147 -0.28 0.58 22.54
C PRO A 147 1.05 -0.10 22.22
N CYS A 148 1.84 0.42 21.25
CA CYS A 148 3.04 -0.20 20.74
C CYS A 148 4.30 0.37 21.41
N GLU A 149 5.30 -0.46 21.71
CA GLU A 149 6.63 -0.06 22.22
C GLU A 149 7.48 0.65 21.16
N LYS A 150 7.00 0.80 19.94
CA LYS A 150 7.61 1.54 18.83
C LYS A 150 9.02 1.06 18.43
N PRO A 151 9.24 -0.24 18.23
CA PRO A 151 10.57 -0.76 17.87
C PRO A 151 11.08 -0.21 16.54
N CYS A 152 10.19 0.36 15.71
CA CYS A 152 10.56 1.01 14.46
C CYS A 152 11.49 2.22 14.63
N LEU A 153 11.52 2.88 15.80
CA LEU A 153 12.38 4.03 16.07
C LEU A 153 13.86 3.68 16.12
N THR A 154 14.21 2.45 16.51
CA THR A 154 15.59 2.00 16.71
C THR A 154 16.03 0.94 15.70
N ALA A 155 15.15 0.44 14.85
CA ALA A 155 15.43 -0.68 13.96
C ALA A 155 16.28 -0.33 12.73
N CYS A 156 16.48 0.96 12.40
CA CYS A 156 17.33 1.34 11.27
C CYS A 156 18.81 1.33 11.66
N PRO A 157 19.66 0.47 11.05
CA PRO A 157 21.06 0.36 11.44
C PRO A 157 21.88 1.63 11.28
N VAL A 158 21.45 2.52 10.39
CA VAL A 158 22.14 3.79 10.09
C VAL A 158 21.28 5.01 10.40
N SER A 159 20.17 4.82 11.12
CA SER A 159 19.23 5.91 11.48
C SER A 159 18.72 6.74 10.30
N ALA A 160 18.73 6.16 9.08
CA ALA A 160 18.24 6.82 7.87
C ALA A 160 16.72 7.03 7.88
N LEU A 161 15.98 6.22 8.62
CA LEU A 161 14.56 6.33 8.81
C LEU A 161 14.27 6.40 10.31
N ASN A 162 13.84 7.57 10.78
CA ASN A 162 13.62 7.90 12.18
C ASN A 162 12.46 8.88 12.37
N GLN A 163 12.29 9.44 13.55
CA GLN A 163 11.22 10.41 13.87
C GLN A 163 11.34 11.75 13.11
N ASP A 164 12.54 12.12 12.64
CA ASP A 164 12.79 13.39 11.96
C ASP A 164 12.50 13.30 10.47
N GLY A 165 12.50 12.07 9.92
CA GLY A 165 12.17 11.83 8.51
C GLY A 165 12.90 10.65 7.89
N TYR A 166 13.06 10.70 6.56
CA TYR A 166 13.70 9.65 5.79
C TYR A 166 14.85 10.20 4.93
N ASP A 167 16.06 9.93 5.37
CA ASP A 167 17.27 10.15 4.60
C ASP A 167 17.43 9.01 3.57
N VAL A 168 16.93 9.25 2.37
CA VAL A 168 16.92 8.28 1.27
C VAL A 168 18.35 7.98 0.79
N ILE A 169 19.23 8.99 0.75
CA ILE A 169 20.60 8.85 0.29
C ILE A 169 21.38 7.89 1.21
N ARG A 170 21.37 8.16 2.50
CA ARG A 170 21.99 7.32 3.52
C ARG A 170 21.44 5.89 3.50
N CYS A 171 20.14 5.73 3.28
CA CYS A 171 19.53 4.41 3.16
C CYS A 171 20.05 3.65 1.93
N LYS A 172 20.09 4.27 0.75
CA LYS A 172 20.59 3.65 -0.48
C LYS A 172 22.05 3.27 -0.36
N GLU A 173 22.88 4.14 0.19
CA GLU A 173 24.30 3.88 0.44
C GLU A 173 24.46 2.62 1.31
N TYR A 174 23.78 2.54 2.45
CA TYR A 174 23.86 1.39 3.35
C TYR A 174 23.39 0.09 2.71
N VAL A 175 22.22 0.13 2.04
CA VAL A 175 21.63 -1.08 1.40
C VAL A 175 22.53 -1.64 0.30
N ASN A 176 23.41 -0.82 -0.29
CA ASN A 176 24.38 -1.26 -1.29
C ASN A 176 25.66 -1.88 -0.69
N THR A 177 25.85 -1.82 0.63
CA THR A 177 26.97 -2.50 1.29
C THR A 177 26.65 -3.97 1.60
N PRO A 178 27.66 -4.82 1.89
CA PRO A 178 27.45 -6.17 2.39
C PRO A 178 26.61 -6.21 3.68
N SER A 179 26.82 -5.25 4.59
CA SER A 179 26.08 -5.13 5.86
C SER A 179 24.59 -4.79 5.65
N GLY A 180 24.25 -4.16 4.51
CA GLY A 180 22.88 -3.81 4.15
C GLY A 180 22.07 -4.94 3.53
N GLN A 181 22.63 -6.14 3.36
CA GLN A 181 21.98 -7.28 2.71
C GLN A 181 20.63 -7.66 3.34
N GLU A 182 20.50 -7.58 4.66
CA GLU A 182 19.22 -7.85 5.35
C GLU A 182 18.12 -6.86 4.98
N CYS A 183 18.46 -5.59 4.73
CA CYS A 183 17.49 -4.59 4.28
C CYS A 183 16.96 -4.89 2.88
N ARG A 184 17.70 -5.60 2.02
CA ARG A 184 17.23 -6.04 0.70
C ARG A 184 16.13 -7.07 0.78
N ASN A 185 16.06 -7.85 1.87
CA ASN A 185 15.00 -8.80 2.15
C ASN A 185 13.75 -8.14 2.79
N GLY A 186 13.75 -6.84 2.90
CA GLY A 186 12.71 -6.00 3.49
C GLY A 186 13.28 -5.08 4.56
N CYS A 187 12.96 -3.79 4.45
CA CYS A 187 13.39 -2.75 5.39
C CYS A 187 13.22 -3.20 6.85
N LEU A 188 14.28 -3.15 7.65
CA LEU A 188 14.26 -3.59 9.05
C LEU A 188 13.26 -2.77 9.88
N VAL A 189 13.14 -1.47 9.64
CA VAL A 189 12.13 -0.61 10.28
C VAL A 189 10.71 -1.11 10.00
N ARG A 190 10.41 -1.47 8.74
CA ARG A 190 9.09 -2.00 8.39
C ARG A 190 8.85 -3.39 8.99
N ARG A 191 9.88 -4.22 9.06
CA ARG A 191 9.82 -5.57 9.65
C ARG A 191 9.68 -5.55 11.17
N SER A 192 10.15 -4.51 11.84
CA SER A 192 10.04 -4.39 13.30
C SER A 192 8.63 -4.04 13.78
N CYS A 193 7.75 -3.57 12.87
CA CYS A 193 6.38 -3.29 13.23
C CYS A 193 5.64 -4.57 13.67
N PRO A 194 5.06 -4.62 14.88
CA PRO A 194 4.36 -5.82 15.35
C PRO A 194 3.10 -6.13 14.53
N SER A 195 2.47 -5.12 13.93
CA SER A 195 1.37 -5.33 12.98
C SER A 195 1.93 -5.79 11.63
N GLY A 196 1.31 -6.80 11.04
CA GLY A 196 1.67 -7.27 9.70
C GLY A 196 2.99 -8.04 9.62
N GLN A 197 3.51 -8.56 10.75
CA GLN A 197 4.68 -9.44 10.75
C GLN A 197 4.41 -10.68 9.88
N ASN A 198 5.44 -11.07 9.12
CA ASN A 198 5.42 -12.24 8.23
C ASN A 198 4.40 -12.18 7.06
N LEU A 199 3.71 -11.08 6.86
CA LEU A 199 2.78 -10.95 5.74
C LEU A 199 3.52 -10.83 4.41
N ARG A 200 4.66 -10.14 4.37
CA ARG A 200 5.40 -9.90 3.12
C ARG A 200 6.56 -10.86 2.94
N LEU A 201 6.58 -11.57 1.81
CA LEU A 201 7.65 -12.49 1.44
C LEU A 201 8.98 -11.75 1.16
N LYS A 202 10.11 -12.38 1.49
CA LYS A 202 11.46 -11.83 1.23
C LYS A 202 11.67 -11.57 -0.27
N GLU A 203 11.24 -12.47 -1.14
CA GLU A 203 11.33 -12.31 -2.59
C GLU A 203 10.59 -11.07 -3.10
N GLN A 204 9.38 -10.83 -2.62
CA GLN A 204 8.60 -9.64 -2.94
C GLN A 204 9.30 -8.36 -2.43
N SER A 205 9.81 -8.38 -1.21
CA SER A 205 10.56 -7.26 -0.65
C SER A 205 11.80 -6.94 -1.47
N ASN A 206 12.53 -7.97 -1.90
CA ASN A 206 13.71 -7.85 -2.74
C ASN A 206 13.38 -7.25 -4.12
N PHE A 207 12.25 -7.64 -4.71
CA PHE A 207 11.76 -7.04 -5.95
C PHE A 207 11.53 -5.52 -5.80
N HIS A 208 10.84 -5.10 -4.74
CA HIS A 208 10.61 -3.68 -4.48
C HIS A 208 11.90 -2.93 -4.15
N MET A 209 12.82 -3.57 -3.41
CA MET A 209 14.08 -2.94 -3.06
C MET A 209 14.97 -2.72 -4.28
N ARG A 210 14.97 -3.64 -5.25
CA ARG A 210 15.69 -3.44 -6.52
C ARG A 210 15.16 -2.23 -7.28
N ALA A 211 13.84 -2.07 -7.40
CA ALA A 211 13.25 -0.89 -8.02
C ALA A 211 13.65 0.41 -7.28
N PHE A 212 13.59 0.40 -5.94
CA PHE A 212 14.02 1.56 -5.12
C PHE A 212 15.50 1.94 -5.31
N LEU A 213 16.38 0.97 -5.59
CA LEU A 213 17.81 1.22 -5.77
C LEU A 213 18.17 1.66 -7.19
N SER A 214 17.30 1.35 -8.19
CA SER A 214 17.56 1.71 -9.60
C SER A 214 17.15 3.14 -9.96
N ASP A 215 16.36 3.80 -9.12
CA ASP A 215 15.99 5.22 -9.22
C ASP A 215 17.07 6.11 -8.58
#